data_03f2966a7442935a7651fea15b0ed712
#
_entry.id   03f2966a7442935a7651fea15b0ed712
#
_cell.length_a   1.000
_cell.length_b   1.000
_cell.length_c   1.000
_cell.angle_alpha   90.00
_cell.angle_beta   90.00
_cell.angle_gamma   90.00
#
_symmetry.space_group_name_H-M   'P 1'
#
loop_
_entity.id
_entity.type
_entity.pdbx_description
1 polymer ?
#
loop_
_entity_poly.entity_id
_entity_poly.type
_entity_poly.pdbx_seq_one_letter_code
_entity_poly.pdbx_strand_id
1 'polypeptide(L)'
;LVTVEDEWGTQVEPEKLLAALNDNPDAKIVGFVHAETSTGVCSDVKTLCGLAKEHGCLTIVDSVTGLAGVELNVDEWQADVAYSGTQKCLSAPPGISLITFSQAAADRVKARNTPVQSWFLDVSLLMAYWEGGQGGGRTYHHTAPVNAMYGLHEALLMVKEEGLEQS
;
A
#
# COMPACT_ATOMS: atom_id res chain seq x y z
N LEU A 1 -4.02 0.78 -19.52
CA LEU A 1 -3.78 1.78 -18.49
C LEU A 1 -4.54 3.06 -18.87
N VAL A 2 -5.31 3.58 -17.93
CA VAL A 2 -6.00 4.88 -18.03
C VAL A 2 -5.36 5.79 -16.98
N THR A 3 -5.03 7.01 -17.35
CA THR A 3 -4.50 8.03 -16.43
C THR A 3 -5.56 9.11 -16.25
N VAL A 4 -5.86 9.45 -15.00
CA VAL A 4 -6.69 10.59 -14.63
C VAL A 4 -5.75 11.72 -14.21
N GLU A 5 -5.92 12.90 -14.80
CA GLU A 5 -5.04 14.04 -14.56
C GLU A 5 -5.78 15.14 -13.81
N ASP A 6 -5.15 15.66 -12.76
CA ASP A 6 -5.57 16.81 -12.00
C ASP A 6 -4.58 17.97 -12.14
N GLU A 7 -4.98 19.16 -11.75
CA GLU A 7 -4.08 20.30 -11.70
C GLU A 7 -2.97 20.04 -10.67
N TRP A 8 -1.74 20.37 -11.02
CA TRP A 8 -0.60 20.19 -10.13
C TRP A 8 -0.76 20.99 -8.83
N GLY A 9 -0.65 20.30 -7.71
CA GLY A 9 -0.86 20.90 -6.39
C GLY A 9 -2.30 20.81 -5.87
N THR A 10 -3.19 20.06 -6.56
CA THR A 10 -4.54 19.74 -6.07
C THR A 10 -4.63 18.28 -5.68
N GLN A 11 -5.59 17.95 -4.83
CA GLN A 11 -5.91 16.55 -4.50
C GLN A 11 -6.58 15.84 -5.69
N VAL A 12 -6.55 14.51 -5.67
CA VAL A 12 -7.31 13.71 -6.65
C VAL A 12 -8.80 14.04 -6.52
N GLU A 13 -9.42 14.47 -7.63
CA GLU A 13 -10.85 14.78 -7.68
C GLU A 13 -11.68 13.48 -7.81
N PRO A 14 -12.51 13.13 -6.80
CA PRO A 14 -13.31 11.89 -6.82
C PRO A 14 -14.24 11.80 -8.05
N GLU A 15 -14.77 12.91 -8.52
CA GLU A 15 -15.66 12.97 -9.68
C GLU A 15 -14.94 12.56 -10.97
N LYS A 16 -13.67 12.92 -11.13
CA LYS A 16 -12.86 12.49 -12.28
C LYS A 16 -12.56 11.00 -12.23
N LEU A 17 -12.27 10.47 -11.03
CA LEU A 17 -12.10 9.02 -10.85
C LEU A 17 -13.40 8.31 -11.20
N LEU A 18 -14.55 8.76 -10.70
CA LEU A 18 -15.85 8.18 -10.99
C LEU A 18 -16.17 8.17 -12.50
N ALA A 19 -15.91 9.29 -13.18
CA ALA A 19 -16.09 9.37 -14.63
C ALA A 19 -15.19 8.36 -15.37
N ALA A 20 -13.93 8.27 -14.99
CA ALA A 20 -12.99 7.32 -15.59
C ALA A 20 -13.40 5.86 -15.35
N LEU A 21 -13.92 5.53 -14.17
CA LEU A 21 -14.43 4.19 -13.85
C LEU A 21 -15.67 3.84 -14.66
N ASN A 22 -16.60 4.78 -14.84
CA ASN A 22 -17.79 4.59 -15.68
C ASN A 22 -17.44 4.36 -17.15
N ASP A 23 -16.41 5.05 -17.66
CA ASP A 23 -15.93 4.89 -19.03
C ASP A 23 -15.11 3.61 -19.24
N ASN A 24 -14.64 2.99 -18.14
CA ASN A 24 -13.79 1.79 -18.16
C ASN A 24 -14.34 0.70 -17.20
N PRO A 25 -15.51 0.11 -17.51
CA PRO A 25 -16.16 -0.85 -16.62
C PRO A 25 -15.39 -2.18 -16.45
N ASP A 26 -14.37 -2.42 -17.25
CA ASP A 26 -13.46 -3.56 -17.15
C ASP A 26 -12.22 -3.28 -16.29
N ALA A 27 -12.08 -2.09 -15.71
CA ALA A 27 -11.02 -1.75 -14.78
C ALA A 27 -10.98 -2.75 -13.62
N LYS A 28 -9.76 -3.09 -13.15
CA LYS A 28 -9.56 -4.06 -12.06
C LYS A 28 -8.81 -3.48 -10.88
N ILE A 29 -8.03 -2.44 -11.11
CA ILE A 29 -7.19 -1.82 -10.11
C ILE A 29 -7.25 -0.30 -10.27
N VAL A 30 -7.35 0.41 -9.15
CA VAL A 30 -7.18 1.85 -9.05
C VAL A 30 -5.97 2.13 -8.17
N GLY A 31 -5.02 2.92 -8.66
CA GLY A 31 -3.84 3.33 -7.89
C GLY A 31 -3.78 4.85 -7.76
N PHE A 32 -3.49 5.34 -6.56
CA PHE A 32 -3.33 6.77 -6.28
C PHE A 32 -2.40 7.02 -5.09
N VAL A 33 -1.94 8.26 -4.98
CA VAL A 33 -1.07 8.72 -3.89
C VAL A 33 -1.93 9.31 -2.77
N HIS A 34 -1.65 8.92 -1.52
CA HIS A 34 -2.28 9.49 -0.33
C HIS A 34 -1.76 10.91 -0.06
N ALA A 35 -0.46 11.03 0.21
CA ALA A 35 0.18 12.33 0.45
C ALA A 35 1.34 12.53 -0.55
N GLU A 36 1.22 13.55 -1.40
CA GLU A 36 2.19 13.84 -2.44
C GLU A 36 3.36 14.68 -1.89
N THR A 37 4.55 14.10 -1.93
CA THR A 37 5.78 14.72 -1.38
C THR A 37 6.11 16.06 -2.01
N SER A 38 5.92 16.18 -3.31
CA SER A 38 6.36 17.35 -4.09
C SER A 38 5.48 18.57 -3.89
N THR A 39 4.23 18.37 -3.49
CA THR A 39 3.23 19.45 -3.35
C THR A 39 2.70 19.60 -1.92
N GLY A 40 2.83 18.59 -1.08
CA GLY A 40 2.25 18.54 0.26
C GLY A 40 0.73 18.28 0.26
N VAL A 41 0.16 17.91 -0.88
CA VAL A 41 -1.28 17.62 -0.99
C VAL A 41 -1.59 16.25 -0.41
N CYS A 42 -2.69 16.17 0.34
CA CYS A 42 -3.26 14.93 0.84
C CYS A 42 -4.61 14.67 0.16
N SER A 43 -4.78 13.48 -0.44
CA SER A 43 -6.01 13.06 -1.11
C SER A 43 -6.94 12.31 -0.16
N ASP A 44 -8.25 12.40 -0.41
CA ASP A 44 -9.28 11.68 0.35
C ASP A 44 -9.31 10.18 -0.02
N VAL A 45 -8.40 9.42 0.61
CA VAL A 45 -8.27 7.96 0.39
C VAL A 45 -9.59 7.22 0.66
N LYS A 46 -10.33 7.63 1.69
CA LYS A 46 -11.59 6.99 2.07
C LYS A 46 -12.60 7.02 0.93
N THR A 47 -12.82 8.21 0.36
CA THR A 47 -13.75 8.39 -0.77
C THR A 47 -13.26 7.65 -2.02
N LEU A 48 -11.96 7.75 -2.35
CA LEU A 48 -11.38 7.10 -3.54
C LEU A 48 -11.47 5.57 -3.44
N CYS A 49 -11.18 4.99 -2.28
CA CYS A 49 -11.35 3.55 -2.05
C CYS A 49 -12.81 3.11 -2.16
N GLY A 50 -13.74 3.89 -1.62
CA GLY A 50 -15.18 3.63 -1.73
C GLY A 50 -15.64 3.54 -3.18
N LEU A 51 -15.30 4.54 -3.99
CA LEU A 51 -15.62 4.57 -5.43
C LEU A 51 -15.03 3.38 -6.19
N ALA A 52 -13.76 3.06 -5.95
CA ALA A 52 -13.10 1.92 -6.57
C ALA A 52 -13.81 0.60 -6.24
N LYS A 53 -14.20 0.43 -4.97
CA LYS A 53 -14.88 -0.77 -4.48
C LYS A 53 -16.28 -0.93 -5.07
N GLU A 54 -17.06 0.14 -5.17
CA GLU A 54 -18.38 0.14 -5.81
C GLU A 54 -18.31 -0.32 -7.28
N HIS A 55 -17.17 -0.08 -7.94
CA HIS A 55 -16.91 -0.52 -9.32
C HIS A 55 -16.16 -1.88 -9.40
N GLY A 56 -16.01 -2.59 -8.30
CA GLY A 56 -15.37 -3.91 -8.25
C GLY A 56 -13.85 -3.88 -8.51
N CYS A 57 -13.21 -2.75 -8.30
CA CYS A 57 -11.77 -2.59 -8.40
C CYS A 57 -11.08 -2.83 -7.07
N LEU A 58 -9.86 -3.37 -7.10
CA LEU A 58 -8.93 -3.32 -5.98
C LEU A 58 -8.19 -1.99 -5.97
N THR A 59 -7.78 -1.53 -4.79
CA THR A 59 -7.03 -0.28 -4.64
C THR A 59 -5.57 -0.52 -4.30
N ILE A 60 -4.69 0.35 -4.81
CA ILE A 60 -3.29 0.44 -4.41
C ILE A 60 -3.03 1.88 -3.96
N VAL A 61 -2.77 2.05 -2.68
CA VAL A 61 -2.53 3.35 -2.05
C VAL A 61 -1.03 3.55 -1.80
N ASP A 62 -0.46 4.56 -2.44
CA ASP A 62 0.89 5.02 -2.11
C ASP A 62 0.82 5.87 -0.83
N SER A 63 1.29 5.33 0.26
CA SER A 63 1.37 6.02 1.55
C SER A 63 2.82 6.29 1.99
N VAL A 64 3.75 6.33 1.03
CA VAL A 64 5.19 6.49 1.32
C VAL A 64 5.44 7.73 2.16
N THR A 65 4.83 8.86 1.83
CA THR A 65 5.00 10.10 2.58
C THR A 65 4.05 10.21 3.76
N GLY A 66 2.86 9.61 3.67
CA GLY A 66 1.79 9.81 4.65
C GLY A 66 1.83 8.91 5.88
N LEU A 67 2.40 7.70 5.78
CA LEU A 67 2.35 6.71 6.87
C LEU A 67 3.00 7.25 8.15
N ALA A 68 2.24 7.27 9.23
CA ALA A 68 2.55 7.84 10.54
C ALA A 68 2.64 9.38 10.60
N GLY A 69 2.42 10.10 9.50
CA GLY A 69 2.41 11.57 9.49
C GLY A 69 1.04 12.17 9.18
N VAL A 70 0.14 11.39 8.58
CA VAL A 70 -1.26 11.75 8.36
C VAL A 70 -2.14 10.53 8.58
N GLU A 71 -3.41 10.77 8.92
CA GLU A 71 -4.36 9.71 9.18
C GLU A 71 -4.47 8.74 8.00
N LEU A 72 -4.33 7.43 8.26
CA LEU A 72 -4.48 6.36 7.28
C LEU A 72 -5.12 5.13 7.92
N ASN A 73 -6.43 5.02 7.84
CA ASN A 73 -7.20 3.90 8.37
C ASN A 73 -7.46 2.85 7.28
N VAL A 74 -6.44 2.05 6.96
CA VAL A 74 -6.44 1.08 5.85
C VAL A 74 -7.65 0.15 5.90
N ASP A 75 -7.98 -0.40 7.07
CA ASP A 75 -9.09 -1.35 7.23
C ASP A 75 -10.45 -0.66 7.16
N GLU A 76 -10.62 0.47 7.86
CA GLU A 76 -11.87 1.24 7.87
C GLU A 76 -12.19 1.80 6.48
N TRP A 77 -11.18 2.32 5.79
CA TRP A 77 -11.32 2.88 4.45
C TRP A 77 -11.30 1.82 3.34
N GLN A 78 -11.12 0.56 3.74
CA GLN A 78 -11.14 -0.61 2.85
C GLN A 78 -10.12 -0.53 1.70
N ALA A 79 -8.95 0.04 1.97
CA ALA A 79 -7.84 0.02 1.04
C ALA A 79 -7.33 -1.44 0.89
N ASP A 80 -7.17 -1.90 -0.36
CA ASP A 80 -6.78 -3.30 -0.59
C ASP A 80 -5.28 -3.52 -0.45
N VAL A 81 -4.50 -2.58 -0.95
CA VAL A 81 -3.04 -2.57 -0.81
C VAL A 81 -2.62 -1.17 -0.42
N ALA A 82 -1.83 -1.05 0.64
CA ALA A 82 -1.12 0.18 0.96
C ALA A 82 0.37 -0.12 1.14
N TYR A 83 1.22 0.74 0.62
CA TYR A 83 2.67 0.59 0.78
C TYR A 83 3.34 1.88 1.23
N SER A 84 4.48 1.71 1.90
CA SER A 84 5.27 2.82 2.39
C SER A 84 6.76 2.46 2.44
N GLY A 85 7.58 3.45 2.81
CA GLY A 85 9.01 3.31 3.05
C GLY A 85 9.39 3.83 4.44
N THR A 86 10.48 3.29 4.98
CA THR A 86 10.92 3.59 6.35
C THR A 86 11.50 5.00 6.52
N GLN A 87 11.97 5.64 5.44
CA GLN A 87 12.76 6.87 5.47
C GLN A 87 11.94 8.18 5.44
N LYS A 88 10.61 8.10 5.54
CA LYS A 88 9.71 9.27 5.58
C LYS A 88 9.30 9.55 7.03
N CYS A 89 8.02 9.68 7.32
CA CYS A 89 7.53 10.04 8.65
C CYS A 89 7.92 9.02 9.75
N LEU A 90 8.17 7.76 9.39
CA LEU A 90 8.72 6.78 10.35
C LEU A 90 10.16 7.10 10.80
N SER A 91 10.86 8.03 10.15
CA SER A 91 12.19 8.52 10.55
C SER A 91 13.27 7.44 10.73
N ALA A 92 13.13 6.32 10.04
CA ALA A 92 14.12 5.24 10.04
C ALA A 92 14.99 5.29 8.77
N PRO A 93 16.15 4.63 8.74
CA PRO A 93 16.98 4.55 7.53
C PRO A 93 16.22 3.92 6.35
N PRO A 94 16.51 4.33 5.10
CA PRO A 94 15.92 3.69 3.91
C PRO A 94 16.40 2.25 3.77
N GLY A 95 15.62 1.45 3.02
CA GLY A 95 15.98 0.07 2.66
C GLY A 95 14.95 -0.98 3.05
N ILE A 96 13.86 -0.58 3.72
CA ILE A 96 12.71 -1.45 3.99
C ILE A 96 11.46 -0.80 3.41
N SER A 97 10.67 -1.59 2.70
CA SER A 97 9.33 -1.24 2.26
C SER A 97 8.31 -1.98 3.12
N LEU A 98 7.34 -1.23 3.61
CA LEU A 98 6.18 -1.78 4.31
C LEU A 98 5.06 -1.96 3.30
N ILE A 99 4.32 -3.05 3.40
CA ILE A 99 3.18 -3.30 2.53
C ILE A 99 2.13 -4.08 3.30
N THR A 100 0.86 -3.75 3.09
CA THR A 100 -0.28 -4.51 3.60
C THR A 100 -1.19 -4.94 2.46
N PHE A 101 -1.92 -6.04 2.66
CA PHE A 101 -2.87 -6.59 1.69
C PHE A 101 -4.19 -6.90 2.39
N SER A 102 -5.31 -6.49 1.79
CA SER A 102 -6.61 -7.02 2.16
C SER A 102 -6.71 -8.51 1.80
N GLN A 103 -7.69 -9.21 2.37
CA GLN A 103 -7.96 -10.60 1.98
C GLN A 103 -8.27 -10.71 0.49
N ALA A 104 -9.03 -9.76 -0.07
CA ALA A 104 -9.36 -9.74 -1.49
C ALA A 104 -8.13 -9.60 -2.38
N ALA A 105 -7.18 -8.72 -2.00
CA ALA A 105 -5.91 -8.58 -2.71
C ALA A 105 -5.05 -9.84 -2.60
N ALA A 106 -4.96 -10.44 -1.41
CA ALA A 106 -4.24 -11.70 -1.18
C ALA A 106 -4.83 -12.85 -2.01
N ASP A 107 -6.15 -12.98 -2.06
CA ASP A 107 -6.83 -13.98 -2.86
C ASP A 107 -6.57 -13.77 -4.36
N ARG A 108 -6.50 -12.51 -4.81
CA ARG A 108 -6.17 -12.19 -6.20
C ARG A 108 -4.73 -12.57 -6.55
N VAL A 109 -3.79 -12.38 -5.62
CA VAL A 109 -2.39 -12.84 -5.79
C VAL A 109 -2.36 -14.37 -5.89
N LYS A 110 -3.06 -15.08 -5.01
CA LYS A 110 -3.12 -16.56 -4.99
C LYS A 110 -3.81 -17.14 -6.24
N ALA A 111 -4.78 -16.43 -6.80
CA ALA A 111 -5.49 -16.85 -8.02
C ALA A 111 -4.71 -16.60 -9.33
N ARG A 112 -3.52 -16.02 -9.27
CA ARG A 112 -2.69 -15.75 -10.45
C ARG A 112 -2.25 -17.07 -11.09
N ASN A 113 -2.47 -17.19 -12.40
CA ASN A 113 -2.13 -18.39 -13.19
C ASN A 113 -0.91 -18.18 -14.11
N THR A 114 -0.27 -17.03 -14.04
CA THR A 114 0.94 -16.72 -14.79
C THR A 114 2.10 -16.44 -13.84
N PRO A 115 3.34 -16.86 -14.16
CA PRO A 115 4.48 -16.60 -13.30
C PRO A 115 4.75 -15.10 -13.14
N VAL A 116 5.20 -14.71 -11.97
CA VAL A 116 5.71 -13.35 -11.72
C VAL A 116 7.09 -13.23 -12.39
N GLN A 117 7.34 -12.12 -13.09
CA GLN A 117 8.58 -11.94 -13.84
C GLN A 117 9.82 -11.80 -12.96
N SER A 118 9.65 -11.32 -11.71
CA SER A 118 10.72 -11.14 -10.76
C SER A 118 10.52 -12.04 -9.55
N TRP A 119 11.41 -13.00 -9.33
CA TRP A 119 11.42 -13.83 -8.12
C TRP A 119 11.42 -12.98 -6.83
N PHE A 120 12.22 -11.92 -6.80
CA PHE A 120 12.36 -11.05 -5.62
C PHE A 120 11.06 -10.29 -5.28
N LEU A 121 10.27 -9.93 -6.30
CA LEU A 121 9.00 -9.20 -6.15
C LEU A 121 7.78 -10.13 -6.14
N ASP A 122 7.98 -11.44 -6.07
CA ASP A 122 6.88 -12.39 -6.00
C ASP A 122 6.31 -12.47 -4.58
N VAL A 123 5.22 -11.74 -4.38
CA VAL A 123 4.51 -11.68 -3.08
C VAL A 123 3.99 -13.05 -2.65
N SER A 124 3.67 -13.94 -3.59
CA SER A 124 3.20 -15.30 -3.23
C SER A 124 4.28 -16.10 -2.48
N LEU A 125 5.54 -15.91 -2.84
CA LEU A 125 6.69 -16.52 -2.14
C LEU A 125 6.91 -15.88 -0.76
N LEU A 126 6.71 -14.58 -0.62
CA LEU A 126 6.76 -13.89 0.67
C LEU A 126 5.63 -14.35 1.60
N MET A 127 4.40 -14.47 1.08
CA MET A 127 3.28 -15.02 1.85
C MET A 127 3.57 -16.44 2.34
N ALA A 128 4.10 -17.31 1.49
CA ALA A 128 4.49 -18.67 1.89
C ALA A 128 5.59 -18.67 2.98
N TYR A 129 6.47 -17.69 2.97
CA TYR A 129 7.49 -17.51 4.01
C TYR A 129 6.90 -17.10 5.36
N TRP A 130 5.87 -16.22 5.37
CA TRP A 130 5.22 -15.76 6.60
C TRP A 130 4.20 -16.77 7.17
N GLU A 131 3.40 -17.37 6.30
CA GLU A 131 2.33 -18.28 6.69
C GLU A 131 2.88 -19.67 7.12
N GLY A 132 4.15 -19.96 6.85
CA GLY A 132 4.72 -21.31 6.95
C GLY A 132 4.24 -22.18 5.79
N GLY A 133 5.17 -22.79 5.04
CA GLY A 133 4.81 -23.64 3.88
C GLY A 133 3.86 -24.78 4.25
N GLN A 134 2.93 -25.10 3.39
CA GLN A 134 2.09 -26.28 3.51
C GLN A 134 2.98 -27.53 3.60
N GLY A 135 3.04 -28.17 4.76
CA GLY A 135 3.83 -29.38 4.98
C GLY A 135 4.91 -29.29 6.05
N GLY A 136 4.98 -28.18 6.83
CA GLY A 136 5.85 -28.05 8.01
C GLY A 136 7.33 -27.81 7.70
N GLY A 137 7.70 -27.58 6.45
CA GLY A 137 9.05 -27.17 6.04
C GLY A 137 9.25 -25.66 6.13
N ARG A 138 10.39 -25.24 6.64
CA ARG A 138 10.78 -23.82 6.66
C ARG A 138 11.03 -23.33 5.22
N THR A 139 10.19 -22.41 4.74
CA THR A 139 10.39 -21.76 3.45
C THR A 139 11.31 -20.55 3.65
N TYR A 140 12.27 -20.35 2.75
CA TYR A 140 13.19 -19.22 2.77
C TYR A 140 13.09 -18.46 1.45
N HIS A 141 12.98 -17.15 1.52
CA HIS A 141 12.93 -16.30 0.33
C HIS A 141 14.20 -15.47 0.18
N HIS A 142 14.51 -14.63 1.15
CA HIS A 142 15.72 -13.78 1.13
C HIS A 142 16.18 -13.46 2.54
N THR A 143 17.45 -13.02 2.67
CA THR A 143 17.98 -12.56 3.95
C THR A 143 17.46 -11.15 4.22
N ALA A 144 16.72 -10.97 5.32
CA ALA A 144 16.27 -9.67 5.75
C ALA A 144 17.44 -8.75 6.13
N PRO A 145 17.36 -7.43 5.86
CA PRO A 145 18.37 -6.46 6.26
C PRO A 145 18.27 -6.18 7.78
N VAL A 146 18.87 -7.05 8.58
CA VAL A 146 18.68 -7.11 10.05
C VAL A 146 18.95 -5.77 10.73
N ASN A 147 20.02 -5.05 10.35
CA ASN A 147 20.33 -3.76 10.96
C ASN A 147 19.25 -2.70 10.68
N ALA A 148 18.68 -2.69 9.47
CA ALA A 148 17.59 -1.81 9.13
C ALA A 148 16.29 -2.20 9.88
N MET A 149 16.08 -3.50 10.13
CA MET A 149 14.95 -3.98 10.94
C MET A 149 15.02 -3.50 12.39
N TYR A 150 16.21 -3.46 13.00
CA TYR A 150 16.36 -2.85 14.33
C TYR A 150 16.02 -1.36 14.33
N GLY A 151 16.46 -0.61 13.31
CA GLY A 151 16.10 0.80 13.17
C GLY A 151 14.62 1.02 13.00
N LEU A 152 13.97 0.20 12.17
CA LEU A 152 12.51 0.24 12.02
C LEU A 152 11.77 -0.12 13.32
N HIS A 153 12.24 -1.15 14.04
CA HIS A 153 11.65 -1.54 15.32
C HIS A 153 11.66 -0.37 16.31
N GLU A 154 12.79 0.31 16.45
CA GLU A 154 12.92 1.47 17.34
C GLU A 154 12.02 2.62 16.90
N ALA A 155 11.97 2.94 15.61
CA ALA A 155 11.09 3.97 15.07
C ALA A 155 9.60 3.68 15.37
N LEU A 156 9.17 2.43 15.22
CA LEU A 156 7.80 2.03 15.54
C LEU A 156 7.49 2.11 17.05
N LEU A 157 8.48 1.84 17.92
CA LEU A 157 8.33 2.05 19.36
C LEU A 157 8.16 3.53 19.69
N MET A 158 8.94 4.41 19.07
CA MET A 158 8.83 5.86 19.26
C MET A 158 7.45 6.38 18.83
N VAL A 159 6.97 6.00 17.64
CA VAL A 159 5.61 6.35 17.16
C VAL A 159 4.53 5.84 18.12
N LYS A 160 4.70 4.63 18.66
CA LYS A 160 3.75 4.06 19.63
C LYS A 160 3.75 4.81 20.96
N GLU A 161 4.91 5.26 21.44
CA GLU A 161 5.06 6.02 22.68
C GLU A 161 4.53 7.44 22.53
N GLU A 162 4.77 8.08 21.40
CA GLU A 162 4.30 9.42 21.08
C GLU A 162 2.79 9.45 20.83
N GLY A 163 2.28 8.43 20.16
CA GLY A 163 0.90 8.31 19.71
C GLY A 163 0.68 8.91 18.32
N LEU A 164 -0.08 8.21 17.49
CA LEU A 164 -0.32 8.60 16.08
C LEU A 164 -1.00 9.98 15.93
N GLU A 165 -1.74 10.44 16.92
CA GLU A 165 -2.39 11.76 16.89
C GLU A 165 -1.40 12.93 17.09
N GLN A 166 -0.21 12.66 17.60
CA GLN A 166 0.82 13.66 17.91
C GLN A 166 2.01 13.58 16.93
N SER A 167 2.13 12.46 16.26
CA SER A 167 3.16 12.23 15.26
C SER A 167 2.81 12.89 13.93
#